data_b5223919d713c40916f9a4e59aeb8e6c
#
_entry.id   b5223919d713c40916f9a4e59aeb8e6c
#
_cell.length_a   1.000
_cell.length_b   1.000
_cell.length_c   1.000
_cell.angle_alpha   90.00
_cell.angle_beta   90.00
_cell.angle_gamma   90.00
#
_symmetry.space_group_name_H-M   'P 1'
#
loop_
_entity.id
_entity.type
_entity.pdbx_description
1 polymer ?
#
loop_
_entity_poly.entity_id
_entity_poly.type
_entity_poly.pdbx_seq_one_letter_code
_entity_poly.pdbx_strand_id
1 'polypeptide(L)'
;MLLNKKSLFIPLVLIICSCNTVYQPIQSKSIFIANDVDVRFAELVHKRFFHEIKTEQRIDILELKYYEKPFFSGIGARPTNLEIYYDLSYRLGNENKIQNINVKDNVYVNEFNPIAQNNAVNQISYELMNQLIDELIMKVRN
;
A
#
# COMPACT_ATOMS: atom_id res chain seq x y z
N MET A 1 -39.75 -34.26 -43.43
CA MET A 1 -38.35 -33.96 -43.06
C MET A 1 -38.37 -32.85 -42.00
N LEU A 2 -38.41 -33.23 -40.73
CA LEU A 2 -38.57 -32.32 -39.58
C LEU A 2 -37.18 -32.04 -38.98
N LEU A 3 -36.63 -30.84 -39.23
CA LEU A 3 -35.38 -30.38 -38.61
C LEU A 3 -35.63 -30.04 -37.14
N ASN A 4 -34.91 -30.72 -36.32
CA ASN A 4 -34.97 -30.70 -34.85
C ASN A 4 -34.36 -29.38 -34.32
N LYS A 5 -35.22 -28.39 -33.96
CA LYS A 5 -34.87 -27.04 -33.50
C LYS A 5 -34.33 -26.96 -32.07
N LYS A 6 -33.94 -28.10 -31.44
CA LYS A 6 -33.54 -28.15 -30.04
C LYS A 6 -32.01 -28.14 -29.75
N SER A 7 -31.17 -28.08 -30.79
CA SER A 7 -29.72 -28.22 -30.60
C SER A 7 -28.91 -26.91 -30.62
N LEU A 8 -29.60 -25.74 -30.75
CA LEU A 8 -28.87 -24.45 -30.92
C LEU A 8 -28.76 -23.60 -29.62
N PHE A 9 -29.34 -24.08 -28.51
CA PHE A 9 -29.38 -23.28 -27.26
C PHE A 9 -28.33 -23.64 -26.21
N ILE A 10 -27.56 -24.71 -26.39
CA ILE A 10 -26.61 -25.20 -25.41
C ILE A 10 -25.25 -24.46 -25.45
N PRO A 11 -24.71 -23.96 -26.57
CA PRO A 11 -23.40 -23.29 -26.53
C PRO A 11 -23.42 -21.86 -26.00
N LEU A 12 -24.59 -21.20 -25.86
CA LEU A 12 -24.68 -19.80 -25.49
C LEU A 12 -24.58 -19.58 -23.96
N VAL A 13 -24.82 -20.61 -23.14
CA VAL A 13 -24.79 -20.48 -21.68
C VAL A 13 -23.36 -20.65 -21.10
N LEU A 14 -22.42 -21.18 -21.88
CA LEU A 14 -21.05 -21.44 -21.42
C LEU A 14 -20.09 -20.24 -21.53
N ILE A 15 -20.53 -19.11 -22.13
CA ILE A 15 -19.67 -17.94 -22.33
C ILE A 15 -19.75 -16.92 -21.19
N ILE A 16 -20.70 -17.05 -20.25
CA ILE A 16 -20.92 -16.05 -19.19
C ILE A 16 -20.17 -16.39 -17.87
N CYS A 17 -19.50 -17.54 -17.78
CA CYS A 17 -18.82 -17.98 -16.55
C CYS A 17 -17.33 -17.70 -16.48
N SER A 18 -16.77 -16.80 -17.28
CA SER A 18 -15.34 -16.56 -17.27
C SER A 18 -14.98 -15.08 -17.12
N CYS A 19 -15.26 -14.49 -15.97
CA CYS A 19 -14.55 -13.28 -15.49
C CYS A 19 -14.84 -13.01 -14.02
N ASN A 20 -14.58 -14.00 -13.17
CA ASN A 20 -14.26 -13.74 -11.77
C ASN A 20 -12.82 -14.23 -11.52
N THR A 21 -11.86 -13.56 -12.13
CA THR A 21 -10.52 -13.57 -11.59
C THR A 21 -10.58 -12.79 -10.28
N VAL A 22 -10.93 -13.50 -9.20
CA VAL A 22 -10.60 -13.08 -7.84
C VAL A 22 -9.10 -12.89 -7.86
N TYR A 23 -8.67 -11.64 -7.82
CA TYR A 23 -7.27 -11.28 -7.64
C TYR A 23 -6.88 -11.82 -6.26
N GLN A 24 -6.41 -13.06 -6.21
CA GLN A 24 -5.77 -13.58 -5.01
C GLN A 24 -4.41 -12.89 -4.94
N PRO A 25 -4.17 -12.04 -3.95
CA PRO A 25 -2.84 -11.49 -3.74
C PRO A 25 -1.88 -12.67 -3.63
N ILE A 26 -0.83 -12.68 -4.43
CA ILE A 26 0.23 -13.68 -4.37
C ILE A 26 0.85 -13.53 -2.97
N GLN A 27 0.36 -14.30 -2.03
CA GLN A 27 0.97 -14.39 -0.71
C GLN A 27 2.32 -15.09 -0.90
N SER A 28 3.40 -14.31 -0.94
CA SER A 28 4.70 -14.89 -0.67
C SER A 28 4.60 -15.51 0.72
N LYS A 29 5.01 -16.76 0.91
CA LYS A 29 4.85 -17.51 2.18
C LYS A 29 5.46 -16.81 3.40
N SER A 30 6.21 -15.74 3.19
CA SER A 30 6.97 -15.01 4.20
C SER A 30 6.37 -13.64 4.58
N ILE A 31 5.39 -13.09 3.86
CA ILE A 31 4.84 -11.76 4.16
C ILE A 31 3.33 -11.86 4.32
N PHE A 32 2.84 -11.40 5.46
CA PHE A 32 1.43 -11.18 5.74
C PHE A 32 1.20 -9.67 5.86
N ILE A 33 0.17 -9.16 5.19
CA ILE A 33 -0.24 -7.76 5.26
C ILE A 33 -1.70 -7.74 5.73
N ALA A 34 -1.99 -6.98 6.78
CA ALA A 34 -3.34 -6.83 7.30
C ALA A 34 -4.24 -6.12 6.27
N ASN A 35 -5.54 -6.43 6.29
CA ASN A 35 -6.49 -5.97 5.26
C ASN A 35 -6.77 -4.46 5.31
N ASP A 36 -6.47 -3.79 6.40
CA ASP A 36 -6.65 -2.35 6.63
C ASP A 36 -5.44 -1.51 6.19
N VAL A 37 -4.36 -2.14 5.76
CA VAL A 37 -3.18 -1.45 5.21
C VAL A 37 -3.50 -0.90 3.81
N ASP A 38 -3.05 0.32 3.53
CA ASP A 38 -3.22 0.98 2.22
C ASP A 38 -2.76 0.07 1.07
N VAL A 39 -3.63 -0.10 0.08
CA VAL A 39 -3.42 -1.02 -1.05
C VAL A 39 -2.16 -0.65 -1.85
N ARG A 40 -1.87 0.65 -2.02
CA ARG A 40 -0.67 1.12 -2.74
C ARG A 40 0.60 0.73 -2.03
N PHE A 41 0.60 0.83 -0.68
CA PHE A 41 1.73 0.38 0.13
C PHE A 41 1.90 -1.13 0.05
N ALA A 42 0.80 -1.90 0.14
CA ALA A 42 0.84 -3.35 0.02
C ALA A 42 1.42 -3.81 -1.34
N GLU A 43 1.03 -3.17 -2.44
CA GLU A 43 1.57 -3.44 -3.77
C GLU A 43 3.08 -3.14 -3.86
N LEU A 44 3.53 -2.01 -3.29
CA LEU A 44 4.94 -1.66 -3.24
C LEU A 44 5.74 -2.69 -2.43
N VAL A 45 5.24 -3.10 -1.27
CA VAL A 45 5.85 -4.15 -0.44
C VAL A 45 5.99 -5.44 -1.23
N HIS A 46 4.92 -5.94 -1.84
CA HIS A 46 4.97 -7.17 -2.63
C HIS A 46 5.99 -7.07 -3.77
N LYS A 47 6.00 -5.96 -4.51
CA LYS A 47 6.94 -5.75 -5.62
C LYS A 47 8.40 -5.76 -5.16
N ARG A 48 8.72 -5.04 -4.08
CA ARG A 48 10.09 -4.89 -3.58
C ARG A 48 10.58 -6.18 -2.91
N PHE A 49 9.79 -6.77 -2.05
CA PHE A 49 10.17 -7.99 -1.34
C PHE A 49 10.32 -9.20 -2.26
N PHE A 50 9.50 -9.32 -3.29
CA PHE A 50 9.64 -10.41 -4.27
C PHE A 50 11.00 -10.40 -4.97
N HIS A 51 11.58 -9.22 -5.20
CA HIS A 51 12.84 -9.07 -5.92
C HIS A 51 14.07 -9.02 -5.01
N GLU A 52 13.94 -8.54 -3.78
CA GLU A 52 15.09 -8.17 -2.95
C GLU A 52 15.36 -9.11 -1.78
N ILE A 53 14.37 -9.87 -1.33
CA ILE A 53 14.50 -10.66 -0.09
C ILE A 53 14.27 -12.15 -0.33
N LYS A 54 15.32 -12.94 -0.09
CA LYS A 54 15.25 -14.40 0.08
C LYS A 54 15.34 -14.70 1.58
N THR A 55 14.31 -14.33 2.34
CA THR A 55 14.27 -14.67 3.76
C THR A 55 13.25 -15.78 4.02
N GLU A 56 13.60 -16.71 4.92
CA GLU A 56 12.67 -17.68 5.45
C GLU A 56 11.85 -17.10 6.62
N GLN A 57 12.26 -15.93 7.11
CA GLN A 57 11.62 -15.27 8.24
C GLN A 57 10.28 -14.66 7.79
N ARG A 58 9.23 -14.97 8.55
CA ARG A 58 7.91 -14.39 8.35
C ARG A 58 7.89 -12.93 8.79
N ILE A 59 7.24 -12.08 8.00
CA ILE A 59 7.04 -10.66 8.28
C ILE A 59 5.53 -10.41 8.30
N ASP A 60 5.01 -9.95 9.43
CA ASP A 60 3.62 -9.55 9.55
C ASP A 60 3.55 -8.02 9.59
N ILE A 61 3.01 -7.39 8.56
CA ILE A 61 2.68 -5.96 8.52
C ILE A 61 1.28 -5.81 9.10
N LEU A 62 1.19 -5.14 10.25
CA LEU A 62 -0.02 -5.09 11.06
C LEU A 62 -0.83 -3.84 10.81
N GLU A 63 -0.18 -2.67 10.67
CA GLU A 63 -0.86 -1.40 10.54
C GLU A 63 0.05 -0.39 9.84
N LEU A 64 -0.54 0.45 8.98
CA LEU A 64 0.10 1.64 8.41
C LEU A 64 -0.76 2.85 8.73
N LYS A 65 -0.25 3.77 9.55
CA LYS A 65 -0.91 5.03 9.88
C LYS A 65 -0.36 6.16 9.05
N TYR A 66 -1.24 7.01 8.55
CA TYR A 66 -0.94 8.23 7.83
C TYR A 66 -1.48 9.43 8.59
N TYR A 67 -0.67 10.47 8.73
CA TYR A 67 -1.05 11.72 9.37
C TYR A 67 -0.54 12.92 8.58
N GLU A 68 -1.36 13.97 8.55
CA GLU A 68 -0.97 15.30 8.07
C GLU A 68 -1.06 16.27 9.23
N LYS A 69 0.01 17.02 9.47
CA LYS A 69 0.07 18.02 10.54
C LYS A 69 0.45 19.38 9.96
N PRO A 70 -0.47 20.34 9.99
CA PRO A 70 -0.16 21.70 9.54
C PRO A 70 0.73 22.43 10.54
N PHE A 71 1.71 23.19 10.04
CA PHE A 71 2.53 24.13 10.81
C PHE A 71 2.18 25.56 10.45
N PHE A 72 2.09 26.40 11.47
CA PHE A 72 1.71 27.79 11.37
C PHE A 72 2.88 28.68 11.80
N SER A 73 3.14 29.78 11.09
CA SER A 73 4.21 30.73 11.41
C SER A 73 3.90 31.67 12.58
N GLY A 74 2.65 31.65 13.09
CA GLY A 74 2.21 32.49 14.22
C GLY A 74 0.74 32.31 14.56
N ILE A 75 0.29 32.97 15.64
CA ILE A 75 -1.11 32.91 16.09
C ILE A 75 -2.01 33.57 15.03
N GLY A 76 -3.02 32.85 14.55
CA GLY A 76 -3.92 33.32 13.49
C GLY A 76 -3.32 33.35 12.09
N ALA A 77 -2.07 32.88 11.93
CA ALA A 77 -1.46 32.72 10.61
C ALA A 77 -2.07 31.52 9.88
N ARG A 78 -1.93 31.54 8.55
CA ARG A 78 -2.23 30.33 7.72
C ARG A 78 -1.11 29.33 7.82
N PRO A 79 -1.38 28.04 7.53
CA PRO A 79 -0.34 27.03 7.53
C PRO A 79 0.71 27.35 6.46
N THR A 80 1.97 27.25 6.82
CA THR A 80 3.11 27.48 5.91
C THR A 80 3.66 26.16 5.38
N ASN A 81 3.59 25.11 6.20
CA ASN A 81 4.06 23.78 5.88
C ASN A 81 3.04 22.74 6.33
N LEU A 82 3.06 21.59 5.64
CA LEU A 82 2.33 20.39 5.99
C LEU A 82 3.36 19.30 6.24
N GLU A 83 3.47 18.81 7.47
CA GLU A 83 4.28 17.61 7.78
C GLU A 83 3.44 16.37 7.45
N ILE A 84 3.99 15.51 6.60
CA ILE A 84 3.43 14.21 6.26
C ILE A 84 4.20 13.17 7.06
N TYR A 85 3.47 12.29 7.73
CA TYR A 85 4.01 11.31 8.64
C TYR A 85 3.38 9.96 8.40
N TYR A 86 4.23 8.91 8.30
CA TYR A 86 3.81 7.52 8.27
C TYR A 86 4.40 6.75 9.44
N ASP A 87 3.59 5.90 10.06
CA ASP A 87 3.98 4.97 11.12
C ASP A 87 3.57 3.56 10.75
N LEU A 88 4.56 2.68 10.59
CA LEU A 88 4.40 1.29 10.22
C LEU A 88 4.61 0.40 11.44
N SER A 89 3.57 -0.35 11.83
CA SER A 89 3.66 -1.39 12.85
C SER A 89 3.83 -2.76 12.19
N TYR A 90 4.86 -3.49 12.61
CA TYR A 90 5.17 -4.80 12.04
C TYR A 90 5.73 -5.76 13.11
N ARG A 91 5.80 -7.04 12.76
CA ARG A 91 6.36 -8.11 13.58
C ARG A 91 7.21 -9.03 12.72
N LEU A 92 8.36 -9.48 13.24
CA LEU A 92 9.27 -10.39 12.57
C LEU A 92 9.18 -11.80 13.16
N GLY A 93 9.08 -12.80 12.30
CA GLY A 93 9.08 -14.21 12.67
C GLY A 93 7.96 -14.56 13.66
N ASN A 94 8.30 -15.37 14.64
CA ASN A 94 7.43 -15.79 15.73
C ASN A 94 7.56 -14.90 16.99
N GLU A 95 8.21 -13.74 16.84
CA GLU A 95 8.35 -12.82 17.97
C GLU A 95 6.99 -12.21 18.32
N ASN A 96 6.65 -12.18 19.62
CA ASN A 96 5.45 -11.51 20.09
C ASN A 96 5.61 -9.98 20.18
N LYS A 97 6.80 -9.46 19.84
CA LYS A 97 7.13 -8.04 19.95
C LYS A 97 6.72 -7.30 18.67
N ILE A 98 5.83 -6.33 18.80
CA ILE A 98 5.52 -5.38 17.74
C ILE A 98 6.63 -4.34 17.70
N GLN A 99 7.12 -4.05 16.50
CA GLN A 99 8.12 -3.03 16.21
C GLN A 99 7.48 -1.94 15.34
N ASN A 100 8.00 -0.72 15.44
CA ASN A 100 7.51 0.40 14.64
C ASN A 100 8.66 1.03 13.86
N ILE A 101 8.35 1.48 12.64
CA ILE A 101 9.18 2.34 11.81
C ILE A 101 8.35 3.58 11.51
N ASN A 102 8.95 4.77 11.67
CA ASN A 102 8.29 6.00 11.32
C ASN A 102 9.17 6.85 10.40
N VAL A 103 8.53 7.47 9.42
CA VAL A 103 9.18 8.39 8.49
C VAL A 103 8.32 9.63 8.33
N LYS A 104 8.95 10.76 8.06
CA LYS A 104 8.25 12.04 7.86
C LYS A 104 9.00 12.96 6.95
N ASP A 105 8.26 13.82 6.27
CA ASP A 105 8.79 14.91 5.47
C ASP A 105 7.77 16.08 5.43
N ASN A 106 8.20 17.22 4.89
CA ASN A 106 7.41 18.43 4.86
C ASN A 106 7.14 18.88 3.44
N VAL A 107 5.90 19.33 3.20
CA VAL A 107 5.48 20.00 1.98
C VAL A 107 5.14 21.45 2.28
N TYR A 108 5.65 22.39 1.47
CA TYR A 108 5.24 23.79 1.56
C TYR A 108 3.79 23.96 1.09
N VAL A 109 2.99 24.65 1.89
CA VAL A 109 1.61 24.96 1.53
C VAL A 109 1.60 26.01 0.42
N ASN A 110 0.94 25.71 -0.69
CA ASN A 110 0.74 26.63 -1.80
C ASN A 110 -0.74 26.94 -1.99
N GLU A 111 -1.24 27.93 -1.27
CA GLU A 111 -2.65 28.34 -1.33
C GLU A 111 -3.10 28.82 -2.71
N PHE A 112 -2.17 29.31 -3.53
CA PHE A 112 -2.47 29.82 -4.87
C PHE A 112 -2.54 28.70 -5.93
N ASN A 113 -1.99 27.53 -5.62
CA ASN A 113 -2.02 26.39 -6.52
C ASN A 113 -2.28 25.07 -5.76
N PRO A 114 -3.54 24.79 -5.39
CA PRO A 114 -3.90 23.59 -4.65
C PRO A 114 -3.62 22.29 -5.43
N ILE A 115 -3.63 22.35 -6.76
CA ILE A 115 -3.31 21.16 -7.59
C ILE A 115 -1.82 20.85 -7.45
N ALA A 116 -0.94 21.83 -7.53
CA ALA A 116 0.49 21.63 -7.34
C ALA A 116 0.81 21.13 -5.91
N GLN A 117 0.12 21.66 -4.90
CA GLN A 117 0.25 21.17 -3.52
C GLN A 117 -0.16 19.71 -3.41
N ASN A 118 -1.31 19.32 -3.95
CA ASN A 118 -1.77 17.94 -3.90
C ASN A 118 -0.79 16.99 -4.62
N ASN A 119 -0.24 17.41 -5.75
CA ASN A 119 0.80 16.62 -6.45
C ASN A 119 2.07 16.48 -5.60
N ALA A 120 2.50 17.53 -4.91
CA ALA A 120 3.65 17.48 -4.00
C ALA A 120 3.38 16.54 -2.82
N VAL A 121 2.20 16.59 -2.21
CA VAL A 121 1.78 15.67 -1.13
C VAL A 121 1.81 14.22 -1.63
N ASN A 122 1.26 13.94 -2.81
CA ASN A 122 1.25 12.59 -3.37
C ASN A 122 2.67 12.08 -3.67
N GLN A 123 3.55 12.93 -4.19
CA GLN A 123 4.94 12.59 -4.46
C GLN A 123 5.69 12.26 -3.17
N ILE A 124 5.63 13.15 -2.17
CA ILE A 124 6.27 12.94 -0.85
C ILE A 124 5.70 11.68 -0.18
N SER A 125 4.40 11.45 -0.23
CA SER A 125 3.78 10.24 0.30
C SER A 125 4.34 8.97 -0.35
N TYR A 126 4.54 8.98 -1.66
CA TYR A 126 5.16 7.86 -2.37
C TYR A 126 6.62 7.64 -1.98
N GLU A 127 7.40 8.71 -1.83
CA GLU A 127 8.80 8.66 -1.40
C GLU A 127 8.92 8.12 0.04
N LEU A 128 8.06 8.56 0.95
CA LEU A 128 8.01 8.07 2.33
C LEU A 128 7.62 6.60 2.44
N MET A 129 6.66 6.15 1.61
CA MET A 129 6.33 4.71 1.54
C MET A 129 7.51 3.87 1.08
N ASN A 130 8.28 4.33 0.10
CA ASN A 130 9.50 3.64 -0.34
C ASN A 130 10.57 3.63 0.76
N GLN A 131 10.76 4.74 1.46
CA GLN A 131 11.67 4.82 2.60
C GLN A 131 11.29 3.83 3.71
N LEU A 132 10.01 3.72 4.07
CA LEU A 132 9.52 2.71 5.02
C LEU A 132 9.89 1.30 4.62
N ILE A 133 9.72 0.98 3.33
CA ILE A 133 10.06 -0.34 2.80
C ILE A 133 11.57 -0.59 2.87
N ASP A 134 12.39 0.41 2.53
CA ASP A 134 13.83 0.30 2.61
C ASP A 134 14.30 0.08 4.06
N GLU A 135 13.73 0.79 5.02
CA GLU A 135 14.01 0.59 6.44
C GLU A 135 13.54 -0.78 6.95
N LEU A 136 12.37 -1.23 6.52
CA LEU A 136 11.88 -2.57 6.85
C LEU A 136 12.81 -3.66 6.29
N ILE A 137 13.26 -3.52 5.04
CA ILE A 137 14.22 -4.43 4.42
C ILE A 137 15.53 -4.48 5.21
N MET A 138 16.05 -3.33 5.65
CA MET A 138 17.25 -3.28 6.48
C MET A 138 17.07 -4.00 7.83
N LYS A 139 15.89 -3.87 8.47
CA LYS A 139 15.57 -4.55 9.74
C LYS A 139 15.44 -6.06 9.59
N VAL A 140 15.00 -6.54 8.44
CA VAL A 140 14.85 -7.97 8.15
C VAL A 140 16.19 -8.64 7.82
N ARG A 141 17.15 -7.87 7.29
CA ARG A 141 18.49 -8.39 6.94
C ARG A 141 19.46 -8.48 8.11
N ASN A 142 19.19 -7.76 9.19
CA ASN A 142 20.03 -7.75 10.41
C ASN A 142 19.50 -8.76 11.44
#